data_899076402740cee98a915a9df9310b00
#
_entry.id   899076402740cee98a915a9df9310b00
#
_cell.length_a   1.000
_cell.length_b   1.000
_cell.length_c   1.000
_cell.angle_alpha   90.00
_cell.angle_beta   90.00
_cell.angle_gamma   90.00
#
_symmetry.space_group_name_H-M   'P 1'
#
loop_
_entity.id
_entity.type
_entity.pdbx_description
1 polymer ?
#
loop_
_entity_poly.entity_id
_entity_poly.type
_entity_poly.pdbx_seq_one_letter_code
_entity_poly.pdbx_strand_id
1 'polypeptide(L)'
;MKKVAIVILNWNGREMLKQFLPSVVACSKEEATVYVADNASTDGSMELLERDFPEVKRIQLSQNWGFAEGYNRAFKEIDADYYLLLNSDVEVTDHWLTPLVDYLEKHPKVAACQPKLLSYQDKGDFEYAGASGGYIDRYG
;
A
#
# COMPACT_ATOMS: atom_id res chain seq x y z
N MET A 1 -4.17 15.88 13.52
CA MET A 1 -3.96 14.44 13.22
C MET A 1 -3.08 14.37 11.98
N LYS A 2 -2.11 13.47 11.93
CA LYS A 2 -1.22 13.31 10.78
C LYS A 2 -2.00 12.75 9.58
N LYS A 3 -1.69 13.24 8.38
CA LYS A 3 -2.27 12.72 7.15
C LYS A 3 -1.50 11.48 6.72
N VAL A 4 -2.17 10.35 6.63
CA VAL A 4 -1.57 9.08 6.15
C VAL A 4 -2.17 8.73 4.80
N ALA A 5 -1.32 8.44 3.83
CA ALA A 5 -1.72 7.97 2.51
C ALA A 5 -1.26 6.51 2.32
N ILE A 6 -2.21 5.62 2.10
CA ILE A 6 -1.93 4.25 1.62
C ILE A 6 -1.94 4.32 0.10
N VAL A 7 -0.83 3.95 -0.53
CA VAL A 7 -0.67 4.03 -1.98
C VAL A 7 -0.42 2.63 -2.53
N ILE A 8 -1.33 2.17 -3.38
CA ILE A 8 -1.22 0.91 -4.12
C ILE A 8 -0.87 1.24 -5.56
N LEU A 9 0.28 0.75 -6.04
CA LEU A 9 0.65 0.87 -7.45
C LEU A 9 0.06 -0.32 -8.20
N ASN A 10 -0.83 -0.05 -9.16
CA ASN A 10 -1.52 -1.07 -9.95
C ASN A 10 -1.04 -1.10 -11.40
N TRP A 11 -0.83 -2.29 -11.94
CA TRP A 11 -0.68 -2.54 -13.37
C TRP A 11 -1.28 -3.89 -13.73
N ASN A 12 -2.42 -3.84 -14.44
CA ASN A 12 -3.19 -5.02 -14.84
C ASN A 12 -3.50 -5.98 -13.66
N GLY A 13 -3.79 -5.40 -12.49
CA GLY A 13 -4.04 -6.11 -11.25
C GLY A 13 -5.52 -6.14 -10.82
N ARG A 14 -6.46 -6.07 -11.77
CA ARG A 14 -7.90 -6.00 -11.50
C ARG A 14 -8.39 -7.06 -10.52
N GLU A 15 -8.00 -8.32 -10.72
CA GLU A 15 -8.47 -9.41 -9.85
C GLU A 15 -7.85 -9.32 -8.44
N MET A 16 -6.60 -8.87 -8.32
CA MET A 16 -5.97 -8.61 -7.02
C MET A 16 -6.66 -7.47 -6.27
N LEU A 17 -6.93 -6.35 -6.95
CA LEU A 17 -7.70 -5.25 -6.38
C LEU A 17 -9.08 -5.72 -5.91
N LYS A 18 -9.79 -6.49 -6.73
CA LYS A 18 -11.10 -7.02 -6.38
C LYS A 18 -11.07 -7.90 -5.12
N GLN A 19 -10.02 -8.69 -4.96
CA GLN A 19 -9.87 -9.62 -3.84
C GLN A 19 -9.41 -8.93 -2.56
N PHE A 20 -8.40 -8.08 -2.62
CA PHE A 20 -7.70 -7.57 -1.43
C PHE A 20 -8.08 -6.14 -1.01
N LEU A 21 -8.44 -5.27 -1.97
CA LEU A 21 -8.79 -3.88 -1.67
C LEU A 21 -9.94 -3.71 -0.68
N PRO A 22 -10.97 -4.60 -0.63
CA PRO A 22 -12.02 -4.50 0.38
C PRO A 22 -11.48 -4.47 1.82
N SER A 23 -10.50 -5.31 2.16
CA SER A 23 -9.89 -5.32 3.50
C SER A 23 -9.14 -4.01 3.78
N VAL A 24 -8.39 -3.52 2.80
CA VAL A 24 -7.63 -2.27 2.93
C VAL A 24 -8.56 -1.08 3.19
N VAL A 25 -9.64 -0.98 2.43
CA VAL A 25 -10.63 0.10 2.61
C VAL A 25 -11.32 -0.02 3.97
N ALA A 26 -11.83 -1.21 4.31
CA ALA A 26 -12.59 -1.42 5.54
C ALA A 26 -11.74 -1.15 6.80
N CYS A 27 -10.49 -1.63 6.82
CA CYS A 27 -9.62 -1.56 8.00
C CYS A 27 -8.81 -0.26 8.09
N SER A 28 -8.90 0.64 7.10
CA SER A 28 -8.06 1.86 7.08
C SER A 28 -8.84 3.17 6.99
N LYS A 29 -10.14 3.13 6.73
CA LYS A 29 -10.97 4.32 6.43
C LYS A 29 -10.96 5.43 7.50
N GLU A 30 -10.75 5.06 8.75
CA GLU A 30 -10.71 6.00 9.88
C GLU A 30 -9.31 6.61 10.09
N GLU A 31 -8.27 5.96 9.52
CA GLU A 31 -6.87 6.26 9.84
C GLU A 31 -6.09 6.82 8.63
N ALA A 32 -6.52 6.54 7.41
CA ALA A 32 -5.79 6.89 6.20
C ALA A 32 -6.69 7.13 4.99
N THR A 33 -6.15 7.82 4.00
CA THR A 33 -6.74 7.89 2.66
C THR A 33 -6.08 6.85 1.77
N VAL A 34 -6.91 6.02 1.12
CA VAL A 34 -6.44 4.99 0.18
C VAL A 34 -6.36 5.57 -1.23
N TYR A 35 -5.21 5.39 -1.86
CA TYR A 35 -4.94 5.75 -3.24
C TYR A 35 -4.57 4.51 -4.04
N VAL A 36 -5.10 4.40 -5.25
CA VAL A 36 -4.60 3.48 -6.27
C VAL A 36 -4.02 4.29 -7.41
N ALA A 37 -2.71 4.16 -7.61
CA ALA A 37 -1.98 4.74 -8.73
C ALA A 37 -1.91 3.70 -9.85
N ASP A 38 -2.60 3.96 -10.93
CA ASP A 38 -2.70 3.04 -12.06
C ASP A 38 -1.63 3.33 -13.11
N ASN A 39 -0.79 2.35 -13.35
CA ASN A 39 0.35 2.39 -14.28
C ASN A 39 -0.08 2.11 -15.74
N ALA A 40 -1.18 2.74 -16.18
CA ALA A 40 -1.79 2.57 -17.50
C ALA A 40 -2.26 1.13 -17.75
N SER A 41 -3.06 0.59 -16.85
CA SER A 41 -3.70 -0.73 -17.02
C SER A 41 -4.70 -0.75 -18.18
N THR A 42 -4.87 -1.94 -18.77
CA THR A 42 -5.79 -2.20 -19.87
C THR A 42 -6.80 -3.31 -19.56
N ASP A 43 -6.85 -3.77 -18.31
CA ASP A 43 -7.65 -4.91 -17.85
C ASP A 43 -9.00 -4.52 -17.22
N GLY A 44 -9.37 -3.23 -17.26
CA GLY A 44 -10.58 -2.72 -16.61
C GLY A 44 -10.42 -2.46 -15.12
N SER A 45 -9.17 -2.30 -14.62
CA SER A 45 -8.89 -1.95 -13.23
C SER A 45 -9.51 -0.61 -12.85
N MET A 46 -9.42 0.40 -13.72
CA MET A 46 -9.95 1.74 -13.41
C MET A 46 -11.47 1.77 -13.36
N GLU A 47 -12.14 1.06 -14.25
CA GLU A 47 -13.60 0.92 -14.26
C GLU A 47 -14.10 0.16 -13.02
N LEU A 48 -13.34 -0.86 -12.56
CA LEU A 48 -13.62 -1.55 -11.30
C LEU A 48 -13.56 -0.57 -10.12
N LEU A 49 -12.49 0.23 -10.02
CA LEU A 49 -12.32 1.21 -8.94
C LEU A 49 -13.43 2.26 -8.94
N GLU A 50 -13.80 2.75 -10.11
CA GLU A 50 -14.86 3.76 -10.24
C GLU A 50 -16.21 3.24 -9.78
N ARG A 51 -16.54 1.99 -10.14
CA ARG A 51 -17.83 1.39 -9.86
C ARG A 51 -17.94 0.89 -8.42
N ASP A 52 -16.92 0.16 -7.93
CA ASP A 52 -17.01 -0.65 -6.71
C ASP A 52 -16.31 0.00 -5.50
N PHE A 53 -15.40 0.97 -5.74
CA PHE A 53 -14.60 1.64 -4.69
C PHE A 53 -14.55 3.16 -4.87
N PRO A 54 -15.72 3.85 -4.87
CA PRO A 54 -15.78 5.29 -5.14
C PRO A 54 -15.03 6.16 -4.11
N GLU A 55 -14.80 5.65 -2.90
CA GLU A 55 -14.05 6.30 -1.82
C GLU A 55 -12.53 6.25 -2.04
N VAL A 56 -12.02 5.34 -2.87
CA VAL A 56 -10.60 5.22 -3.19
C VAL A 56 -10.20 6.33 -4.15
N LYS A 57 -9.14 7.04 -3.82
CA LYS A 57 -8.56 8.06 -4.70
C LYS A 57 -7.79 7.40 -5.85
N ARG A 58 -8.07 7.81 -7.07
CA ARG A 58 -7.47 7.25 -8.27
C ARG A 58 -6.46 8.23 -8.86
N ILE A 59 -5.27 7.74 -9.19
CA ILE A 59 -4.23 8.48 -9.91
C ILE A 59 -3.94 7.70 -11.19
N GLN A 60 -4.21 8.31 -12.33
CA GLN A 60 -3.97 7.70 -13.64
C GLN A 60 -2.62 8.14 -14.18
N LEU A 61 -1.66 7.25 -14.23
CA LEU A 61 -0.37 7.52 -14.87
C LEU A 61 -0.47 7.34 -16.39
N SER A 62 0.31 8.11 -17.14
CA SER A 62 0.23 8.17 -18.61
C SER A 62 0.75 6.91 -19.33
N GLN A 63 1.55 6.11 -18.65
CA GLN A 63 2.10 4.83 -19.15
C GLN A 63 2.58 3.99 -17.97
N ASN A 64 3.01 2.75 -18.24
CA ASN A 64 3.68 1.94 -17.23
C ASN A 64 5.12 2.44 -17.02
N TRP A 65 5.34 3.11 -15.89
CA TRP A 65 6.64 3.65 -15.47
C TRP A 65 7.47 2.65 -14.65
N GLY A 66 7.00 1.40 -14.51
CA GLY A 66 7.60 0.44 -13.61
C GLY A 66 7.29 0.74 -12.14
N PHE A 67 8.00 0.07 -11.23
CA PHE A 67 7.68 0.12 -9.80
C PHE A 67 8.12 1.45 -9.15
N ALA A 68 9.42 1.73 -9.14
CA ALA A 68 9.96 2.88 -8.41
C ALA A 68 9.48 4.23 -8.97
N GLU A 69 9.56 4.40 -10.30
CA GLU A 69 9.13 5.65 -10.93
C GLU A 69 7.60 5.82 -10.86
N GLY A 70 6.84 4.74 -10.93
CA GLY A 70 5.38 4.77 -10.73
C GLY A 70 5.01 5.37 -9.36
N TYR A 71 5.62 4.87 -8.28
CA TYR A 71 5.41 5.44 -6.94
C TYR A 71 5.89 6.89 -6.85
N ASN A 72 7.08 7.21 -7.38
CA ASN A 72 7.60 8.57 -7.35
C ASN A 72 6.68 9.58 -8.04
N ARG A 73 6.01 9.17 -9.12
CA ARG A 73 5.01 10.01 -9.80
C ARG A 73 3.74 10.16 -9.01
N ALA A 74 3.22 9.06 -8.46
CA ALA A 74 2.02 9.09 -7.63
C ALA A 74 2.21 10.00 -6.41
N PHE A 75 3.35 9.95 -5.73
CA PHE A 75 3.61 10.78 -4.56
C PHE A 75 3.61 12.28 -4.85
N LYS A 76 3.90 12.71 -6.07
CA LYS A 76 3.83 14.13 -6.46
C LYS A 76 2.40 14.68 -6.47
N GLU A 77 1.41 13.80 -6.55
CA GLU A 77 -0.02 14.16 -6.57
C GLU A 77 -0.67 14.01 -5.18
N ILE A 78 0.08 13.56 -4.17
CA ILE A 78 -0.44 13.26 -2.84
C ILE A 78 0.20 14.18 -1.81
N ASP A 79 -0.62 14.86 -1.02
CA ASP A 79 -0.19 15.64 0.15
C ASP A 79 -0.47 14.85 1.43
N ALA A 80 0.57 14.25 2.00
CA ALA A 80 0.50 13.47 3.23
C ALA A 80 1.76 13.63 4.10
N ASP A 81 1.62 13.37 5.40
CA ASP A 81 2.75 13.32 6.34
C ASP A 81 3.48 11.97 6.28
N TYR A 82 2.70 10.89 6.07
CA TYR A 82 3.20 9.52 5.95
C TYR A 82 2.66 8.84 4.70
N TYR A 83 3.54 8.15 4.01
CA TYR A 83 3.22 7.34 2.82
C TYR A 83 3.45 5.88 3.14
N LEU A 84 2.43 5.07 2.92
CA LEU A 84 2.52 3.63 3.04
C LEU A 84 2.41 3.01 1.64
N LEU A 85 3.49 2.35 1.21
CA LEU A 85 3.53 1.61 -0.04
C LEU A 85 2.95 0.22 0.22
N LEU A 86 1.86 -0.11 -0.43
CA LEU A 86 1.16 -1.37 -0.26
C LEU A 86 1.03 -2.08 -1.60
N ASN A 87 1.36 -3.36 -1.65
CA ASN A 87 1.09 -4.17 -2.83
C ASN A 87 -0.41 -4.46 -2.96
N SER A 88 -0.86 -4.72 -4.19
CA SER A 88 -2.26 -5.00 -4.49
C SER A 88 -2.75 -6.38 -4.02
N ASP A 89 -1.85 -7.26 -3.58
CA ASP A 89 -2.09 -8.63 -3.14
C ASP A 89 -1.94 -8.84 -1.63
N VAL A 90 -2.13 -7.79 -0.83
CA VAL A 90 -2.00 -7.83 0.62
C VAL A 90 -3.35 -7.69 1.30
N GLU A 91 -3.70 -8.68 2.15
CA GLU A 91 -4.80 -8.57 3.11
C GLU A 91 -4.33 -7.85 4.36
N VAL A 92 -5.10 -6.88 4.83
CA VAL A 92 -4.82 -6.19 6.10
C VAL A 92 -5.91 -6.51 7.14
N THR A 93 -5.58 -6.28 8.41
CA THR A 93 -6.47 -6.55 9.55
C THR A 93 -6.81 -5.26 10.28
N ASP A 94 -7.78 -5.32 11.20
CA ASP A 94 -8.14 -4.16 12.01
C ASP A 94 -6.94 -3.62 12.78
N HIS A 95 -6.87 -2.29 12.90
CA HIS A 95 -5.84 -1.56 13.66
C HIS A 95 -4.38 -1.83 13.22
N TRP A 96 -4.15 -2.27 12.00
CA TRP A 96 -2.82 -2.59 11.49
C TRP A 96 -1.92 -1.35 11.30
N LEU A 97 -2.54 -0.20 11.02
CA LEU A 97 -1.83 1.03 10.67
C LEU A 97 -1.39 1.84 11.89
N THR A 98 -2.25 1.94 12.92
CA THR A 98 -1.97 2.71 14.15
C THR A 98 -0.60 2.39 14.76
N PRO A 99 -0.19 1.10 14.96
CA PRO A 99 1.11 0.80 15.56
C PRO A 99 2.30 1.30 14.74
N LEU A 100 2.18 1.33 13.41
CA LEU A 100 3.25 1.80 12.51
C LEU A 100 3.42 3.31 12.63
N VAL A 101 2.32 4.06 12.59
CA VAL A 101 2.33 5.53 12.74
C VAL A 101 2.83 5.91 14.12
N ASP A 102 2.33 5.27 15.16
CA ASP A 102 2.75 5.51 16.55
C ASP A 102 4.24 5.25 16.75
N TYR A 103 4.77 4.22 16.10
CA TYR A 103 6.19 3.92 16.17
C TYR A 103 7.02 5.04 15.54
N LEU A 104 6.67 5.51 14.35
CA LEU A 104 7.37 6.61 13.68
C LEU A 104 7.28 7.91 14.47
N GLU A 105 6.11 8.23 15.04
CA GLU A 105 5.94 9.43 15.87
C GLU A 105 6.83 9.42 17.14
N LYS A 106 6.99 8.24 17.76
CA LYS A 106 7.82 8.06 18.96
C LYS A 106 9.33 7.99 18.65
N HIS A 107 9.70 7.75 17.39
CA HIS A 107 11.08 7.53 16.97
C HIS A 107 11.48 8.43 15.79
N PRO A 108 11.63 9.75 16.00
CA PRO A 108 11.81 10.74 14.92
C PRO A 108 13.10 10.57 14.09
N LYS A 109 14.00 9.67 14.50
CA LYS A 109 15.19 9.31 13.73
C LYS A 109 14.97 8.12 12.79
N VAL A 110 13.81 7.45 12.88
CA VAL A 110 13.44 6.34 12.01
C VAL A 110 12.78 6.89 10.76
N ALA A 111 13.35 6.60 9.60
CA ALA A 111 12.84 7.08 8.31
C ALA A 111 11.74 6.19 7.73
N ALA A 112 11.75 4.89 8.03
CA ALA A 112 10.75 3.93 7.56
C ALA A 112 10.64 2.74 8.53
N CYS A 113 9.47 2.11 8.53
CA CYS A 113 9.22 0.85 9.21
C CYS A 113 8.30 -0.03 8.37
N GLN A 114 8.31 -1.32 8.63
CA GLN A 114 7.36 -2.26 8.00
C GLN A 114 6.75 -3.18 9.06
N PRO A 115 5.50 -3.63 8.85
CA PRO A 115 4.89 -4.61 9.72
C PRO A 115 5.49 -6.00 9.47
N LYS A 116 5.19 -6.93 10.38
CA LYS A 116 5.39 -8.35 10.15
C LYS A 116 4.43 -8.82 9.06
N LEU A 117 4.97 -9.47 8.02
CA LEU A 117 4.20 -10.06 6.94
C LEU A 117 4.06 -11.57 7.15
N LEU A 118 2.84 -12.06 7.11
CA LEU A 118 2.50 -13.48 7.21
C LEU A 118 2.05 -14.00 5.85
N SER A 119 2.27 -15.29 5.62
CA SER A 119 1.74 -15.97 4.45
C SER A 119 0.20 -15.87 4.42
N TYR A 120 -0.35 -15.51 3.26
CA TYR A 120 -1.80 -15.46 3.09
C TYR A 120 -2.43 -16.87 3.16
N GLN A 121 -1.71 -17.88 2.67
CA GLN A 121 -2.19 -19.27 2.63
C GLN A 121 -2.04 -19.96 3.98
N ASP A 122 -0.94 -19.71 4.69
CA ASP A 122 -0.68 -20.24 6.04
C ASP A 122 -0.32 -19.10 6.98
N LYS A 123 -1.32 -18.60 7.70
CA LYS A 123 -1.19 -17.44 8.60
C LYS A 123 -0.29 -17.71 9.82
N GLY A 124 0.16 -18.94 10.02
CA GLY A 124 1.15 -19.32 11.04
C GLY A 124 2.59 -19.05 10.61
N ASP A 125 2.82 -18.95 9.31
CA ASP A 125 4.14 -18.77 8.71
C ASP A 125 4.40 -17.34 8.25
N PHE A 126 5.69 -16.96 8.18
CA PHE A 126 6.10 -15.71 7.54
C PHE A 126 6.01 -15.83 6.02
N GLU A 127 5.70 -14.70 5.36
CA GLU A 127 5.64 -14.64 3.89
C GLU A 127 7.00 -14.90 3.23
N TYR A 128 8.10 -14.49 3.86
CA TYR A 128 9.42 -14.60 3.25
C TYR A 128 10.42 -15.31 4.17
N ALA A 129 10.93 -16.48 3.74
CA ALA A 129 12.07 -17.21 4.31
C ALA A 129 12.10 -17.31 5.85
N GLY A 130 10.94 -17.30 6.52
CA GLY A 130 10.84 -17.30 7.97
C GLY A 130 11.32 -16.01 8.66
N ALA A 131 11.51 -14.92 7.90
CA ALA A 131 12.03 -13.66 8.42
C ALA A 131 10.92 -12.64 8.67
N SER A 132 11.08 -11.86 9.73
CA SER A 132 10.22 -10.69 10.02
C SER A 132 10.82 -9.38 9.51
N GLY A 133 11.70 -9.44 8.55
CA GLY A 133 12.46 -8.32 7.95
C GLY A 133 13.86 -8.77 7.58
N GLY A 134 14.64 -7.85 7.02
CA GLY A 134 16.01 -8.09 6.60
C GLY A 134 17.00 -7.14 7.29
N TYR A 135 18.26 -7.53 7.31
CA TYR A 135 19.36 -6.67 7.73
C TYR A 135 20.17 -6.31 6.49
N ILE A 136 20.50 -5.04 6.37
CA ILE A 136 21.36 -4.52 5.30
C ILE A 136 22.74 -4.26 5.91
N ASP A 137 23.77 -4.82 5.31
CA ASP A 137 25.15 -4.51 5.66
C ASP A 137 25.64 -3.26 4.89
N ARG A 138 26.93 -2.90 5.10
CA ARG A 138 27.52 -1.72 4.45
C ARG A 138 27.66 -1.83 2.92
N TYR A 139 27.36 -2.97 2.33
CA TYR A 139 27.40 -3.19 0.89
C TYR A 139 26.00 -3.30 0.25
N GLY A 140 24.90 -3.22 1.05
CA GLY A 140 23.52 -3.34 0.60
C GLY A 140 23.11 -4.77 0.36
#